data_1aa55f453913bcaab3c99fb87f8d9260
#
_entry.id   1aa55f453913bcaab3c99fb87f8d9260
#
_cell.length_a   1.000
_cell.length_b   1.000
_cell.length_c   1.000
_cell.angle_alpha   90.00
_cell.angle_beta   90.00
_cell.angle_gamma   90.00
#
_symmetry.space_group_name_H-M   'P 1'
#
loop_
_entity.id
_entity.type
_entity.pdbx_description
1 polymer ?
#
loop_
_entity_poly.entity_id
_entity_poly.type
_entity_poly.pdbx_seq_one_letter_code
_entity_poly.pdbx_strand_id
1 'polypeptide(L)'
;NIDIKLLNLLLMQLFFIIKIIGELFMAIKEGDFVRLNFTGKIKETDEVFDTTSEDIAEEAGILVENKVYGPIPIIVGGNHLLKAIDDAIIGAEAGDAVHVSVTPENGFGQRNPNFIQLIPMKEFKKQGMTPVRGMKITADAGTGKIISVNGGRVKVDFNHELAGKNLEYDVSVVEIIEDDEEKIKSMIELHYSYPNMDLDKTEIKIDGDKVSIKLDEITRFDQKSYMDVTFARFRISKDIWDNMDYEKVEFVDEFEKKVEEPAEEEAEE
;
A
#
# COMPACT_ATOMS: atom_id res chain seq x y z
N ASN A 1 -25.47 4.23 55.69
CA ASN A 1 -25.78 5.15 54.61
C ASN A 1 -24.50 5.42 53.84
N ILE A 2 -24.39 4.89 52.65
CA ILE A 2 -23.29 5.20 51.72
C ILE A 2 -23.50 6.67 51.32
N ASP A 3 -22.47 7.50 51.50
CA ASP A 3 -22.55 8.91 51.13
C ASP A 3 -22.71 8.99 49.59
N ILE A 4 -23.86 9.47 49.11
CA ILE A 4 -24.22 9.61 47.71
C ILE A 4 -23.15 10.43 46.96
N LYS A 5 -22.48 11.38 47.62
CA LYS A 5 -21.40 12.18 47.04
C LYS A 5 -20.16 11.31 46.76
N LEU A 6 -19.84 10.39 47.69
CA LEU A 6 -18.71 9.48 47.55
C LEU A 6 -18.97 8.46 46.41
N LEU A 7 -20.20 7.95 46.31
CA LEU A 7 -20.62 7.05 45.24
C LEU A 7 -20.52 7.72 43.86
N ASN A 8 -20.99 8.96 43.73
CA ASN A 8 -20.91 9.72 42.49
C ASN A 8 -19.46 10.04 42.11
N LEU A 9 -18.58 10.34 43.08
CA LEU A 9 -17.17 10.57 42.83
C LEU A 9 -16.48 9.28 42.29
N LEU A 10 -16.77 8.14 42.90
CA LEU A 10 -16.25 6.83 42.46
C LEU A 10 -16.75 6.46 41.07
N LEU A 11 -18.01 6.72 40.74
CA LEU A 11 -18.57 6.49 39.42
C LEU A 11 -17.93 7.39 38.36
N MET A 12 -17.68 8.66 38.66
CA MET A 12 -16.95 9.57 37.76
C MET A 12 -15.51 9.11 37.53
N GLN A 13 -14.81 8.66 38.58
CA GLN A 13 -13.45 8.13 38.43
C GLN A 13 -13.42 6.85 37.62
N LEU A 14 -14.37 5.93 37.83
CA LEU A 14 -14.50 4.70 37.05
C LEU A 14 -14.79 5.01 35.58
N PHE A 15 -15.71 5.92 35.28
CA PHE A 15 -16.02 6.37 33.93
C PHE A 15 -14.81 7.00 33.25
N PHE A 16 -14.03 7.83 33.96
CA PHE A 16 -12.81 8.44 33.48
C PHE A 16 -11.72 7.39 33.17
N ILE A 17 -11.56 6.39 34.06
CA ILE A 17 -10.63 5.28 33.88
C ILE A 17 -11.05 4.43 32.68
N ILE A 18 -12.35 4.10 32.53
CA ILE A 18 -12.86 3.33 31.37
C ILE A 18 -12.62 4.10 30.08
N LYS A 19 -12.83 5.42 30.09
CA LYS A 19 -12.56 6.28 28.92
C LYS A 19 -11.08 6.27 28.54
N ILE A 20 -10.17 6.48 29.51
CA ILE A 20 -8.70 6.43 29.26
C ILE A 20 -8.28 5.06 28.77
N ILE A 21 -8.81 3.97 29.33
CA ILE A 21 -8.53 2.60 28.88
C ILE A 21 -9.06 2.41 27.45
N GLY A 22 -10.25 2.88 27.14
CA GLY A 22 -10.82 2.85 25.78
C GLY A 22 -9.94 3.59 24.76
N GLU A 23 -9.54 4.82 25.07
CA GLU A 23 -8.64 5.62 24.23
C GLU A 23 -7.26 4.93 24.06
N LEU A 24 -6.73 4.29 25.11
CA LEU A 24 -5.45 3.57 25.05
C LEU A 24 -5.53 2.28 24.21
N PHE A 25 -6.71 1.65 24.14
CA PHE A 25 -6.93 0.45 23.31
C PHE A 25 -7.23 0.78 21.83
N MET A 26 -7.70 1.99 21.53
CA MET A 26 -8.03 2.43 20.18
C MET A 26 -6.89 3.16 19.46
N ALA A 27 -5.79 3.49 20.18
CA ALA A 27 -4.63 4.15 19.59
C ALA A 27 -3.77 3.16 18.80
N ILE A 28 -3.36 3.55 17.61
CA ILE A 28 -2.51 2.77 16.70
C ILE A 28 -1.16 2.44 17.34
N LYS A 29 -0.71 1.20 17.19
CA LYS A 29 0.58 0.68 17.65
C LYS A 29 1.34 0.02 16.51
N GLU A 30 2.62 -0.26 16.71
CA GLU A 30 3.42 -1.08 15.80
C GLU A 30 2.80 -2.49 15.69
N GLY A 31 2.66 -3.00 14.48
CA GLY A 31 2.00 -4.27 14.16
C GLY A 31 0.49 -4.16 13.91
N ASP A 32 -0.14 -3.02 14.18
CA ASP A 32 -1.56 -2.84 13.88
C ASP A 32 -1.82 -2.77 12.37
N PHE A 33 -2.98 -3.30 11.98
CA PHE A 33 -3.48 -3.22 10.61
C PHE A 33 -4.40 -2.02 10.48
N VAL A 34 -4.10 -1.12 9.56
CA VAL A 34 -4.85 0.12 9.39
C VAL A 34 -5.12 0.41 7.91
N ARG A 35 -6.22 1.10 7.62
CA ARG A 35 -6.46 1.69 6.31
C ARG A 35 -6.21 3.19 6.36
N LEU A 36 -5.42 3.67 5.41
CA LEU A 36 -5.01 5.05 5.31
C LEU A 36 -5.36 5.66 3.96
N ASN A 37 -5.74 6.93 3.96
CA ASN A 37 -5.57 7.80 2.80
C ASN A 37 -4.33 8.66 2.99
N PHE A 38 -3.64 8.95 1.89
CA PHE A 38 -2.55 9.90 1.92
C PHE A 38 -2.43 10.70 0.63
N THR A 39 -1.79 11.87 0.73
CA THR A 39 -1.32 12.66 -0.40
C THR A 39 0.11 13.11 -0.12
N GLY A 40 1.04 12.72 -1.00
CA GLY A 40 2.45 13.08 -0.92
C GLY A 40 2.79 14.22 -1.87
N LYS A 41 3.46 15.26 -1.35
CA LYS A 41 3.88 16.46 -2.08
C LYS A 41 5.36 16.75 -1.93
N ILE A 42 5.94 17.39 -2.94
CA ILE A 42 7.29 17.95 -2.85
C ILE A 42 7.18 19.29 -2.16
N LYS A 43 7.81 19.45 -1.00
CA LYS A 43 7.71 20.66 -0.16
C LYS A 43 8.04 21.96 -0.90
N GLU A 44 9.07 21.94 -1.74
CA GLU A 44 9.58 23.13 -2.42
C GLU A 44 8.68 23.63 -3.56
N THR A 45 7.90 22.74 -4.16
CA THR A 45 7.09 23.05 -5.37
C THR A 45 5.60 22.86 -5.17
N ASP A 46 5.17 22.26 -4.05
CA ASP A 46 3.80 21.83 -3.77
C ASP A 46 3.24 20.84 -4.83
N GLU A 47 4.14 20.23 -5.63
CA GLU A 47 3.80 19.25 -6.66
C GLU A 47 3.41 17.93 -6.01
N VAL A 48 2.20 17.45 -6.27
CA VAL A 48 1.73 16.13 -5.84
C VAL A 48 2.45 15.07 -6.67
N PHE A 49 3.06 14.08 -6.01
CA PHE A 49 3.74 12.98 -6.70
C PHE A 49 3.08 11.62 -6.46
N ASP A 50 2.28 11.46 -5.40
CA ASP A 50 1.49 10.25 -5.13
C ASP A 50 0.28 10.59 -4.26
N THR A 51 -0.83 9.86 -4.45
CA THR A 51 -2.03 10.02 -3.65
C THR A 51 -2.92 8.77 -3.76
N THR A 52 -3.73 8.55 -2.74
CA THR A 52 -4.80 7.56 -2.73
C THR A 52 -6.14 8.13 -3.23
N SER A 53 -6.25 9.45 -3.43
CA SER A 53 -7.45 10.10 -3.95
C SER A 53 -7.42 10.20 -5.47
N GLU A 54 -8.45 9.68 -6.14
CA GLU A 54 -8.60 9.77 -7.59
C GLU A 54 -8.73 11.21 -8.07
N ASP A 55 -9.56 12.01 -7.40
CA ASP A 55 -9.78 13.42 -7.72
C ASP A 55 -8.47 14.23 -7.68
N ILE A 56 -7.66 14.02 -6.61
CA ILE A 56 -6.35 14.70 -6.48
C ILE A 56 -5.37 14.21 -7.54
N ALA A 57 -5.40 12.92 -7.88
CA ALA A 57 -4.54 12.37 -8.94
C ALA A 57 -4.89 12.95 -10.32
N GLU A 58 -6.19 13.13 -10.61
CA GLU A 58 -6.66 13.77 -11.84
C GLU A 58 -6.25 15.25 -11.91
N GLU A 59 -6.52 16.02 -10.85
CA GLU A 59 -6.14 17.43 -10.77
C GLU A 59 -4.63 17.65 -10.90
N ALA A 60 -3.82 16.77 -10.32
CA ALA A 60 -2.37 16.82 -10.39
C ALA A 60 -1.80 16.26 -11.71
N GLY A 61 -2.61 15.66 -12.57
CA GLY A 61 -2.17 15.05 -13.83
C GLY A 61 -1.31 13.80 -13.65
N ILE A 62 -1.47 13.09 -12.54
CA ILE A 62 -0.75 11.83 -12.21
C ILE A 62 -1.68 10.63 -12.17
N LEU A 63 -2.90 10.76 -12.69
CA LEU A 63 -3.86 9.67 -12.77
C LEU A 63 -3.27 8.48 -13.56
N VAL A 64 -3.34 7.30 -12.99
CA VAL A 64 -2.89 6.06 -13.61
C VAL A 64 -4.11 5.20 -13.98
N GLU A 65 -4.23 4.84 -15.25
CA GLU A 65 -5.29 3.94 -15.72
C GLU A 65 -5.20 2.58 -15.01
N ASN A 66 -6.35 2.05 -14.60
CA ASN A 66 -6.50 0.77 -13.90
C ASN A 66 -5.85 0.69 -12.50
N LYS A 67 -5.38 1.81 -11.92
CA LYS A 67 -5.05 1.87 -10.50
C LYS A 67 -6.36 2.00 -9.70
N VAL A 68 -6.53 1.16 -8.70
CA VAL A 68 -7.62 1.32 -7.73
C VAL A 68 -7.22 2.43 -6.77
N TYR A 69 -8.02 3.48 -6.71
CA TYR A 69 -7.87 4.58 -5.74
C TYR A 69 -8.77 4.32 -4.53
N GLY A 70 -8.39 4.84 -3.40
CA GLY A 70 -9.08 4.67 -2.12
C GLY A 70 -8.12 4.38 -0.98
N PRO A 71 -8.66 4.18 0.25
CA PRO A 71 -7.84 3.87 1.40
C PRO A 71 -7.04 2.59 1.20
N ILE A 72 -5.72 2.66 1.38
CA ILE A 72 -4.85 1.49 1.27
C ILE A 72 -4.66 0.82 2.64
N PRO A 73 -4.64 -0.52 2.70
CA PRO A 73 -4.28 -1.22 3.92
C PRO A 73 -2.75 -1.23 4.09
N ILE A 74 -2.31 -1.08 5.33
CA ILE A 74 -0.90 -1.27 5.71
C ILE A 74 -0.81 -1.96 7.07
N ILE A 75 0.37 -2.53 7.35
CA ILE A 75 0.78 -2.94 8.68
C ILE A 75 1.75 -1.90 9.20
N VAL A 76 1.46 -1.30 10.35
CA VAL A 76 2.30 -0.24 10.94
C VAL A 76 3.67 -0.82 11.31
N GLY A 77 4.75 -0.23 10.80
CA GLY A 77 6.10 -0.76 10.92
C GLY A 77 6.45 -1.90 9.95
N GLY A 78 5.51 -2.33 9.10
CA GLY A 78 5.70 -3.38 8.08
C GLY A 78 6.52 -2.94 6.85
N ASN A 79 7.04 -1.71 6.83
CA ASN A 79 7.76 -1.10 5.72
C ASN A 79 6.95 -1.00 4.41
N HIS A 80 5.65 -0.85 4.50
CA HIS A 80 4.77 -0.60 3.35
C HIS A 80 4.80 0.85 2.92
N LEU A 81 5.06 1.76 3.86
CA LEU A 81 5.27 3.20 3.66
C LEU A 81 6.65 3.62 4.16
N LEU A 82 6.96 4.91 4.02
CA LEU A 82 8.15 5.48 4.63
C LEU A 82 8.05 5.41 6.17
N LYS A 83 9.12 4.99 6.83
CA LYS A 83 9.16 4.88 8.29
C LYS A 83 8.67 6.14 9.02
N ALA A 84 8.91 7.32 8.46
CA ALA A 84 8.45 8.58 9.04
C ALA A 84 6.90 8.68 9.08
N ILE A 85 6.20 8.02 8.16
CA ILE A 85 4.73 7.94 8.15
C ILE A 85 4.27 6.95 9.22
N ASP A 86 4.88 5.75 9.27
CA ASP A 86 4.59 4.76 10.31
C ASP A 86 4.76 5.36 11.71
N ASP A 87 5.91 6.03 11.98
CA ASP A 87 6.20 6.66 13.26
C ASP A 87 5.19 7.78 13.62
N ALA A 88 4.66 8.50 12.62
CA ALA A 88 3.76 9.62 12.83
C ALA A 88 2.31 9.20 13.13
N ILE A 89 1.88 8.04 12.66
CA ILE A 89 0.52 7.53 12.90
C ILE A 89 0.42 6.73 14.20
N ILE A 90 1.54 6.33 14.82
CA ILE A 90 1.53 5.68 16.15
C ILE A 90 0.91 6.61 17.16
N GLY A 91 -0.09 6.11 17.90
CA GLY A 91 -0.85 6.88 18.89
C GLY A 91 -2.04 7.65 18.31
N ALA A 92 -2.23 7.69 16.99
CA ALA A 92 -3.43 8.22 16.36
C ALA A 92 -4.62 7.25 16.47
N GLU A 93 -5.82 7.74 16.23
CA GLU A 93 -7.07 6.98 16.23
C GLU A 93 -7.72 7.00 14.83
N ALA A 94 -8.70 6.13 14.62
CA ALA A 94 -9.50 6.17 13.40
C ALA A 94 -10.22 7.53 13.27
N GLY A 95 -10.10 8.16 12.10
CA GLY A 95 -10.61 9.49 11.80
C GLY A 95 -9.59 10.62 11.98
N ASP A 96 -8.42 10.35 12.56
CA ASP A 96 -7.37 11.34 12.70
C ASP A 96 -6.66 11.65 11.39
N ALA A 97 -6.19 12.89 11.29
CA ALA A 97 -5.35 13.35 10.18
C ALA A 97 -4.00 13.83 10.73
N VAL A 98 -2.93 13.36 10.11
CA VAL A 98 -1.54 13.64 10.52
C VAL A 98 -0.79 14.24 9.34
N HIS A 99 -0.06 15.33 9.59
CA HIS A 99 0.84 15.94 8.62
C HIS A 99 2.29 15.53 8.91
N VAL A 100 3.00 15.00 7.91
CA VAL A 100 4.34 14.42 8.08
C VAL A 100 5.32 15.09 7.13
N SER A 101 6.36 15.73 7.70
CA SER A 101 7.49 16.24 6.90
C SER A 101 8.62 15.20 6.86
N VAL A 102 9.08 14.86 5.66
CA VAL A 102 10.12 13.86 5.44
C VAL A 102 11.33 14.49 4.77
N THR A 103 12.48 14.44 5.45
CA THR A 103 13.75 14.91 4.87
C THR A 103 14.29 13.87 3.86
N PRO A 104 15.21 14.26 2.96
CA PRO A 104 15.77 13.31 2.00
C PRO A 104 16.36 12.06 2.65
N GLU A 105 16.99 12.18 3.83
CA GLU A 105 17.61 11.05 4.54
C GLU A 105 16.59 10.02 5.00
N ASN A 106 15.42 10.48 5.43
CA ASN A 106 14.32 9.64 5.92
C ASN A 106 13.34 9.24 4.80
N GLY A 107 13.53 9.78 3.59
CA GLY A 107 12.73 9.49 2.41
C GLY A 107 13.52 8.70 1.36
N PHE A 108 13.74 9.32 0.19
CA PHE A 108 14.38 8.66 -0.96
C PHE A 108 15.91 8.88 -1.04
N GLY A 109 16.54 9.30 0.05
CA GLY A 109 17.97 9.55 0.15
C GLY A 109 18.42 10.85 -0.51
N GLN A 110 19.68 11.19 -0.26
CA GLN A 110 20.32 12.33 -0.91
C GLN A 110 20.63 12.02 -2.39
N ARG A 111 20.58 13.03 -3.24
CA ARG A 111 20.96 12.89 -4.65
C ARG A 111 22.46 12.62 -4.78
N ASN A 112 22.80 11.47 -5.34
CA ASN A 112 24.19 11.06 -5.51
C ASN A 112 24.74 11.52 -6.86
N PRO A 113 25.77 12.39 -6.90
CA PRO A 113 26.39 12.84 -8.16
C PRO A 113 26.98 11.72 -9.01
N ASN A 114 27.36 10.58 -8.41
CA ASN A 114 27.88 9.43 -9.15
C ASN A 114 26.84 8.72 -10.00
N PHE A 115 25.57 8.91 -9.71
CA PHE A 115 24.45 8.41 -10.54
C PHE A 115 24.10 9.35 -11.70
N ILE A 116 24.85 10.46 -11.85
CA ILE A 116 24.69 11.36 -12.99
C ILE A 116 25.78 11.04 -14.01
N GLN A 117 25.41 10.47 -15.14
CA GLN A 117 26.34 10.01 -16.17
C GLN A 117 26.31 10.89 -17.43
N LEU A 118 27.48 11.00 -18.07
CA LEU A 118 27.62 11.63 -19.39
C LEU A 118 27.76 10.56 -20.46
N ILE A 119 26.69 10.32 -21.20
CA ILE A 119 26.64 9.31 -22.27
C ILE A 119 26.87 9.98 -23.64
N PRO A 120 27.76 9.46 -24.49
CA PRO A 120 27.97 10.03 -25.82
C PRO A 120 26.68 9.96 -26.67
N MET A 121 26.38 11.02 -27.42
CA MET A 121 25.24 11.09 -28.34
C MET A 121 25.21 9.90 -29.34
N LYS A 122 26.38 9.41 -29.74
CA LYS A 122 26.49 8.28 -30.68
C LYS A 122 25.82 7.00 -30.15
N GLU A 123 25.78 6.80 -28.83
CA GLU A 123 25.16 5.58 -28.27
C GLU A 123 23.62 5.64 -28.44
N PHE A 124 23.03 6.81 -28.26
CA PHE A 124 21.59 7.01 -28.55
C PHE A 124 21.26 6.82 -30.04
N LYS A 125 22.13 7.40 -30.93
CA LYS A 125 21.95 7.25 -32.37
C LYS A 125 22.05 5.79 -32.82
N LYS A 126 22.94 4.96 -32.24
CA LYS A 126 23.02 3.55 -32.52
C LYS A 126 21.71 2.79 -32.22
N GLN A 127 20.98 3.26 -31.21
CA GLN A 127 19.68 2.70 -30.80
C GLN A 127 18.49 3.39 -31.51
N GLY A 128 18.75 4.26 -32.50
CA GLY A 128 17.72 5.00 -33.22
C GLY A 128 17.00 6.07 -32.39
N MET A 129 17.56 6.42 -31.23
CA MET A 129 16.93 7.37 -30.31
C MET A 129 17.47 8.81 -30.52
N THR A 130 16.55 9.79 -30.45
CA THR A 130 16.88 11.20 -30.38
C THR A 130 16.64 11.70 -28.96
N PRO A 131 17.71 11.86 -28.15
CA PRO A 131 17.55 12.24 -26.76
C PRO A 131 17.14 13.71 -26.62
N VAL A 132 16.12 13.95 -25.79
CA VAL A 132 15.64 15.29 -25.43
C VAL A 132 15.60 15.44 -23.91
N ARG A 133 15.77 16.69 -23.43
CA ARG A 133 15.68 16.95 -21.99
C ARG A 133 14.31 16.52 -21.45
N GLY A 134 14.31 15.84 -20.28
CA GLY A 134 13.12 15.31 -19.60
C GLY A 134 12.76 13.88 -20.02
N MET A 135 13.31 13.36 -21.13
CA MET A 135 13.05 12.01 -21.59
C MET A 135 13.56 10.97 -20.58
N LYS A 136 12.72 9.97 -20.23
CA LYS A 136 13.14 8.80 -19.45
C LYS A 136 13.77 7.77 -20.38
N ILE A 137 14.87 7.17 -19.95
CA ILE A 137 15.57 6.10 -20.66
C ILE A 137 15.88 4.95 -19.70
N THR A 138 15.96 3.74 -20.23
CA THR A 138 16.44 2.55 -19.51
C THR A 138 17.80 2.16 -20.05
N ALA A 139 18.76 1.94 -19.16
CA ALA A 139 20.11 1.49 -19.45
C ALA A 139 20.53 0.44 -18.42
N ASP A 140 21.74 -0.11 -18.52
CA ASP A 140 22.27 -1.10 -17.57
C ASP A 140 22.30 -0.57 -16.11
N ALA A 141 22.42 0.75 -15.94
CA ALA A 141 22.35 1.43 -14.63
C ALA A 141 20.93 1.63 -14.09
N GLY A 142 19.89 1.16 -14.81
CA GLY A 142 18.49 1.33 -14.46
C GLY A 142 17.78 2.41 -15.31
N THR A 143 16.66 2.90 -14.80
CA THR A 143 15.90 3.98 -15.45
C THR A 143 16.46 5.34 -15.04
N GLY A 144 16.78 6.18 -16.03
CA GLY A 144 17.32 7.54 -15.80
C GLY A 144 16.55 8.60 -16.59
N LYS A 145 16.67 9.86 -16.16
CA LYS A 145 16.07 11.03 -16.81
C LYS A 145 17.15 11.90 -17.48
N ILE A 146 16.96 12.26 -18.72
CA ILE A 146 17.87 13.15 -19.46
C ILE A 146 17.71 14.57 -18.91
N ILE A 147 18.78 15.11 -18.31
CA ILE A 147 18.79 16.46 -17.74
C ILE A 147 19.35 17.51 -18.70
N SER A 148 20.24 17.12 -19.61
CA SER A 148 20.72 18.03 -20.66
C SER A 148 21.31 17.27 -21.84
N VAL A 149 21.25 17.93 -23.01
CA VAL A 149 21.85 17.43 -24.28
C VAL A 149 22.71 18.55 -24.83
N ASN A 150 24.04 18.44 -24.74
CA ASN A 150 24.97 19.47 -25.17
C ASN A 150 26.28 18.89 -25.73
N GLY A 151 26.87 19.48 -26.78
CA GLY A 151 28.22 19.20 -27.25
C GLY A 151 28.48 17.74 -27.62
N GLY A 152 27.46 17.03 -28.15
CA GLY A 152 27.61 15.61 -28.50
C GLY A 152 27.56 14.64 -27.29
N ARG A 153 27.20 15.15 -26.11
CA ARG A 153 27.01 14.37 -24.87
C ARG A 153 25.63 14.59 -24.31
N VAL A 154 25.06 13.55 -23.71
CA VAL A 154 23.77 13.55 -23.02
C VAL A 154 24.05 13.32 -21.54
N LYS A 155 23.61 14.23 -20.69
CA LYS A 155 23.71 14.10 -19.25
C LYS A 155 22.43 13.42 -18.75
N VAL A 156 22.57 12.24 -18.17
CA VAL A 156 21.48 11.39 -17.66
C VAL A 156 21.62 11.25 -16.15
N ASP A 157 20.54 11.40 -15.46
CA ASP A 157 20.45 11.21 -14.02
C ASP A 157 19.68 9.93 -13.71
N PHE A 158 20.36 8.99 -13.06
CA PHE A 158 19.81 7.70 -12.62
C PHE A 158 19.42 7.69 -11.14
N ASN A 159 19.44 8.86 -10.46
CA ASN A 159 18.86 8.95 -9.12
C ASN A 159 17.35 8.76 -9.15
N HIS A 160 16.79 8.33 -8.02
CA HIS A 160 15.34 8.35 -7.85
C HIS A 160 14.79 9.77 -8.05
N GLU A 161 13.61 9.92 -8.63
CA GLU A 161 13.05 11.25 -8.96
C GLU A 161 12.86 12.13 -7.73
N LEU A 162 12.59 11.52 -6.57
CA LEU A 162 12.41 12.19 -5.28
C LEU A 162 13.70 12.29 -4.44
N ALA A 163 14.84 11.75 -4.93
CA ALA A 163 16.11 11.86 -4.20
C ALA A 163 16.56 13.32 -4.04
N GLY A 164 16.92 13.69 -2.82
CA GLY A 164 17.34 15.04 -2.45
C GLY A 164 16.21 16.05 -2.28
N LYS A 165 14.95 15.60 -2.28
CA LYS A 165 13.76 16.46 -2.09
C LYS A 165 13.22 16.30 -0.67
N ASN A 166 12.76 17.40 -0.07
CA ASN A 166 11.93 17.33 1.12
C ASN A 166 10.50 17.02 0.70
N LEU A 167 9.85 16.12 1.41
CA LEU A 167 8.50 15.68 1.12
C LEU A 167 7.57 16.04 2.27
N GLU A 168 6.31 16.26 1.93
CA GLU A 168 5.23 16.44 2.88
C GLU A 168 4.13 15.44 2.55
N TYR A 169 3.59 14.79 3.59
CA TYR A 169 2.46 13.87 3.46
C TYR A 169 1.33 14.33 4.36
N ASP A 170 0.16 14.43 3.78
CA ASP A 170 -1.10 14.53 4.50
C ASP A 170 -1.69 13.13 4.57
N VAL A 171 -1.79 12.57 5.76
CA VAL A 171 -2.24 11.18 6.01
C VAL A 171 -3.49 11.22 6.85
N SER A 172 -4.52 10.48 6.47
CA SER A 172 -5.71 10.28 7.30
C SER A 172 -5.93 8.81 7.59
N VAL A 173 -6.13 8.50 8.87
CA VAL A 173 -6.48 7.16 9.34
C VAL A 173 -7.96 6.94 9.08
N VAL A 174 -8.29 5.95 8.27
CA VAL A 174 -9.70 5.63 7.96
C VAL A 174 -10.26 4.66 8.99
N GLU A 175 -9.51 3.58 9.27
CA GLU A 175 -9.92 2.57 10.25
C GLU A 175 -8.72 1.78 10.78
N ILE A 176 -8.92 1.16 11.94
CA ILE A 176 -8.03 0.14 12.51
C ILE A 176 -8.71 -1.20 12.30
N ILE A 177 -8.04 -2.16 11.65
CA ILE A 177 -8.60 -3.46 11.32
C ILE A 177 -8.31 -4.42 12.47
N GLU A 178 -9.34 -4.84 13.18
CA GLU A 178 -9.22 -5.73 14.35
C GLU A 178 -9.52 -7.20 14.01
N ASP A 179 -10.47 -7.44 13.13
CA ASP A 179 -10.92 -8.78 12.73
C ASP A 179 -9.84 -9.52 11.92
N ASP A 180 -9.55 -10.76 12.27
CA ASP A 180 -8.46 -11.52 11.65
C ASP A 180 -8.72 -11.88 10.19
N GLU A 181 -9.98 -12.13 9.80
CA GLU A 181 -10.33 -12.36 8.41
C GLU A 181 -10.11 -11.10 7.57
N GLU A 182 -10.51 -9.93 8.08
CA GLU A 182 -10.32 -8.64 7.43
C GLU A 182 -8.82 -8.24 7.38
N LYS A 183 -8.02 -8.59 8.40
CA LYS A 183 -6.55 -8.43 8.33
C LYS A 183 -5.96 -9.26 7.20
N ILE A 184 -6.36 -10.52 7.05
CA ILE A 184 -5.87 -11.39 5.99
C ILE A 184 -6.32 -10.87 4.62
N LYS A 185 -7.56 -10.42 4.46
CA LYS A 185 -8.04 -9.80 3.23
C LYS A 185 -7.23 -8.54 2.88
N SER A 186 -6.89 -7.73 3.87
CA SER A 186 -6.09 -6.52 3.68
C SER A 186 -4.66 -6.83 3.18
N MET A 187 -4.03 -7.92 3.65
CA MET A 187 -2.74 -8.38 3.13
C MET A 187 -2.85 -8.91 1.70
N ILE A 188 -3.96 -9.57 1.36
CA ILE A 188 -4.21 -10.01 -0.02
C ILE A 188 -4.32 -8.80 -0.93
N GLU A 189 -5.10 -7.78 -0.54
CA GLU A 189 -5.22 -6.51 -1.26
C GLU A 189 -3.86 -5.84 -1.48
N LEU A 190 -3.02 -5.81 -0.45
CA LEU A 190 -1.71 -5.17 -0.46
C LEU A 190 -0.71 -5.86 -1.39
N HIS A 191 -0.66 -7.20 -1.37
CA HIS A 191 0.38 -7.97 -2.06
C HIS A 191 -0.07 -8.61 -3.37
N TYR A 192 -1.36 -8.82 -3.54
CA TYR A 192 -1.91 -9.50 -4.72
C TYR A 192 -2.97 -8.65 -5.41
N SER A 193 -2.52 -7.65 -6.15
CA SER A 193 -3.40 -6.85 -6.99
C SER A 193 -3.72 -7.59 -8.29
N TYR A 194 -4.99 -7.97 -8.49
CA TYR A 194 -5.49 -8.53 -9.74
C TYR A 194 -6.75 -7.75 -10.18
N PRO A 195 -6.84 -7.31 -11.44
CA PRO A 195 -8.00 -6.57 -11.93
C PRO A 195 -9.29 -7.38 -11.77
N ASN A 196 -10.31 -6.75 -11.24
CA ASN A 196 -11.63 -7.33 -11.00
C ASN A 196 -11.68 -8.49 -9.98
N MET A 197 -10.63 -8.72 -9.19
CA MET A 197 -10.71 -9.62 -8.05
C MET A 197 -11.66 -9.03 -7.01
N ASP A 198 -12.60 -9.86 -6.58
CA ASP A 198 -13.57 -9.53 -5.55
C ASP A 198 -13.12 -10.18 -4.24
N LEU A 199 -12.68 -9.35 -3.27
CA LEU A 199 -12.24 -9.85 -1.97
C LEU A 199 -13.36 -10.52 -1.17
N ASP A 200 -14.64 -10.17 -1.43
CA ASP A 200 -15.80 -10.80 -0.78
C ASP A 200 -16.00 -12.25 -1.24
N LYS A 201 -15.44 -12.62 -2.40
CA LYS A 201 -15.42 -14.00 -2.90
C LYS A 201 -14.21 -14.81 -2.45
N THR A 202 -13.29 -14.18 -1.72
CA THR A 202 -12.15 -14.86 -1.11
C THR A 202 -12.62 -15.54 0.17
N GLU A 203 -12.50 -16.85 0.24
CA GLU A 203 -12.83 -17.62 1.44
C GLU A 203 -11.60 -17.77 2.32
N ILE A 204 -11.72 -17.36 3.59
CA ILE A 204 -10.70 -17.53 4.62
C ILE A 204 -11.25 -18.47 5.68
N LYS A 205 -10.51 -19.54 5.98
CA LYS A 205 -10.85 -20.48 7.04
C LYS A 205 -9.72 -20.56 8.03
N ILE A 206 -10.03 -20.26 9.29
CA ILE A 206 -9.09 -20.31 10.41
C ILE A 206 -9.43 -21.55 11.25
N ASP A 207 -8.46 -22.43 11.41
CA ASP A 207 -8.58 -23.66 12.21
C ASP A 207 -7.33 -23.83 13.10
N GLY A 208 -7.47 -23.43 14.36
CA GLY A 208 -6.37 -23.39 15.31
C GLY A 208 -5.26 -22.42 14.86
N ASP A 209 -4.07 -22.96 14.62
CA ASP A 209 -2.88 -22.24 14.16
C ASP A 209 -2.74 -22.15 12.63
N LYS A 210 -3.77 -22.64 11.90
CA LYS A 210 -3.75 -22.76 10.44
C LYS A 210 -4.73 -21.80 9.79
N VAL A 211 -4.27 -21.10 8.77
CA VAL A 211 -5.09 -20.27 7.85
C VAL A 211 -5.13 -20.93 6.47
N SER A 212 -6.33 -21.15 5.96
CA SER A 212 -6.58 -21.63 4.59
C SER A 212 -7.23 -20.52 3.78
N ILE A 213 -6.60 -20.12 2.67
CA ILE A 213 -7.03 -19.02 1.80
C ILE A 213 -7.42 -19.58 0.44
N LYS A 214 -8.68 -19.39 0.04
CA LYS A 214 -9.15 -19.67 -1.31
C LYS A 214 -9.50 -18.34 -1.96
N LEU A 215 -8.65 -17.89 -2.88
CA LEU A 215 -8.84 -16.63 -3.59
C LEU A 215 -10.05 -16.70 -4.54
N ASP A 216 -10.58 -15.54 -4.93
CA ASP A 216 -11.62 -15.44 -5.97
C ASP A 216 -11.20 -16.24 -7.22
N GLU A 217 -12.13 -16.99 -7.79
CA GLU A 217 -11.89 -17.86 -8.95
C GLU A 217 -11.29 -17.15 -10.15
N ILE A 218 -11.53 -15.85 -10.31
CA ILE A 218 -10.99 -15.06 -11.42
C ILE A 218 -9.43 -15.04 -11.39
N THR A 219 -8.84 -15.20 -10.21
CA THR A 219 -7.37 -15.22 -10.04
C THR A 219 -6.70 -16.41 -10.71
N ARG A 220 -7.45 -17.47 -11.05
CA ARG A 220 -6.96 -18.63 -11.81
C ARG A 220 -6.56 -18.25 -13.24
N PHE A 221 -7.08 -17.15 -13.76
CA PHE A 221 -6.78 -16.64 -15.10
C PHE A 221 -5.74 -15.52 -15.07
N ASP A 222 -5.02 -15.36 -13.95
CA ASP A 222 -3.95 -14.39 -13.83
C ASP A 222 -2.82 -14.68 -14.83
N GLN A 223 -2.51 -13.67 -15.65
CA GLN A 223 -1.46 -13.75 -16.67
C GLN A 223 -0.07 -13.38 -16.12
N LYS A 224 0.03 -13.05 -14.84
CA LYS A 224 1.32 -12.82 -14.19
C LYS A 224 2.17 -14.09 -14.23
N SER A 225 3.49 -13.92 -14.15
CA SER A 225 4.37 -15.08 -14.11
C SER A 225 4.09 -15.92 -12.84
N TYR A 226 4.31 -17.23 -12.94
CA TYR A 226 4.22 -18.14 -11.77
C TYR A 226 5.02 -17.63 -10.57
N MET A 227 6.20 -17.04 -10.83
CA MET A 227 7.06 -16.48 -9.80
C MET A 227 6.42 -15.28 -9.10
N ASP A 228 5.76 -14.37 -9.85
CA ASP A 228 5.11 -13.19 -9.27
C ASP A 228 3.96 -13.60 -8.34
N VAL A 229 3.13 -14.56 -8.79
CA VAL A 229 2.04 -15.11 -7.97
C VAL A 229 2.60 -15.81 -6.72
N THR A 230 3.66 -16.59 -6.87
CA THR A 230 4.30 -17.29 -5.75
C THR A 230 4.88 -16.30 -4.73
N PHE A 231 5.56 -15.23 -5.20
CA PHE A 231 6.09 -14.20 -4.32
C PHE A 231 4.99 -13.40 -3.62
N ALA A 232 3.87 -13.13 -4.29
CA ALA A 232 2.73 -12.49 -3.65
C ALA A 232 2.16 -13.35 -2.51
N ARG A 233 1.88 -14.64 -2.79
CA ARG A 233 1.43 -15.62 -1.78
C ARG A 233 2.43 -15.74 -0.61
N PHE A 234 3.73 -15.75 -0.91
CA PHE A 234 4.76 -15.80 0.14
C PHE A 234 4.78 -14.54 1.01
N ARG A 235 4.63 -13.34 0.42
CA ARG A 235 4.53 -12.08 1.19
C ARG A 235 3.32 -12.09 2.11
N ILE A 236 2.15 -12.49 1.60
CA ILE A 236 0.93 -12.63 2.41
C ILE A 236 1.20 -13.60 3.59
N SER A 237 1.78 -14.78 3.31
CA SER A 237 2.09 -15.75 4.37
C SER A 237 3.08 -15.18 5.39
N LYS A 238 4.10 -14.45 4.93
CA LYS A 238 5.10 -13.84 5.79
C LYS A 238 4.48 -12.80 6.72
N ASP A 239 3.60 -11.93 6.20
CA ASP A 239 2.95 -10.93 7.03
C ASP A 239 2.00 -11.56 8.06
N ILE A 240 1.32 -12.68 7.71
CA ILE A 240 0.52 -13.46 8.65
C ILE A 240 1.41 -13.99 9.78
N TRP A 241 2.56 -14.60 9.46
CA TRP A 241 3.48 -15.16 10.47
C TRP A 241 4.14 -14.07 11.34
N ASP A 242 4.46 -12.92 10.76
CA ASP A 242 5.17 -11.86 11.48
C ASP A 242 4.22 -11.05 12.39
N ASN A 243 2.92 -10.98 12.09
CA ASN A 243 1.99 -10.06 12.75
C ASN A 243 0.73 -10.73 13.34
N MET A 244 0.56 -12.04 13.17
CA MET A 244 -0.58 -12.80 13.70
C MET A 244 -0.10 -14.15 14.29
N ASP A 245 -0.87 -14.72 15.20
CA ASP A 245 -0.52 -15.95 15.90
C ASP A 245 -0.89 -17.22 15.11
N TYR A 246 -0.50 -17.28 13.82
CA TYR A 246 -0.71 -18.45 12.96
C TYR A 246 0.61 -19.02 12.47
N GLU A 247 0.77 -20.34 12.54
CA GLU A 247 1.99 -21.03 12.12
C GLU A 247 1.93 -21.56 10.69
N LYS A 248 0.71 -21.82 10.18
CA LYS A 248 0.53 -22.43 8.85
C LYS A 248 -0.42 -21.64 7.98
N VAL A 249 0.04 -21.31 6.78
CA VAL A 249 -0.78 -20.69 5.73
C VAL A 249 -0.80 -21.60 4.52
N GLU A 250 -1.98 -21.91 4.01
CA GLU A 250 -2.15 -22.63 2.75
C GLU A 250 -3.04 -21.87 1.80
N PHE A 251 -2.71 -21.93 0.50
CA PHE A 251 -3.56 -21.42 -0.57
C PHE A 251 -4.23 -22.61 -1.26
N VAL A 252 -5.56 -22.55 -1.37
CA VAL A 252 -6.38 -23.64 -1.90
C VAL A 252 -6.94 -23.24 -3.26
N ASP A 253 -6.65 -24.05 -4.28
CA ASP A 253 -7.28 -23.95 -5.59
C ASP A 253 -8.26 -25.12 -5.74
N GLU A 254 -9.58 -24.85 -5.84
CA GLU A 254 -10.63 -25.84 -5.94
C GLU A 254 -11.29 -25.76 -7.32
N PHE A 255 -11.45 -26.89 -7.99
CA PHE A 255 -12.09 -27.00 -9.29
C PHE A 255 -13.34 -27.90 -9.18
N GLU A 256 -14.50 -27.28 -9.29
CA GLU A 256 -15.76 -28.01 -9.26
C GLU A 256 -16.29 -28.30 -10.67
N LYS A 257 -16.85 -29.49 -10.88
CA LYS A 257 -17.57 -29.82 -12.10
C LYS A 257 -18.90 -29.06 -12.10
N LYS A 258 -19.07 -28.11 -13.02
CA LYS A 258 -20.38 -27.49 -13.25
C LYS A 258 -21.37 -28.56 -13.68
N VAL A 259 -22.40 -28.78 -12.88
CA VAL A 259 -23.59 -29.58 -13.29
C VAL A 259 -24.43 -28.67 -14.14
N GLU A 260 -24.54 -28.96 -15.45
CA GLU A 260 -25.51 -28.28 -16.31
C GLU A 260 -26.91 -28.57 -15.74
N GLU A 261 -27.58 -27.52 -15.30
CA GLU A 261 -29.05 -27.65 -15.03
C GLU A 261 -29.72 -28.09 -16.31
N PRO A 262 -30.61 -29.14 -16.25
CA PRO A 262 -31.34 -29.56 -17.42
C PRO A 262 -32.15 -28.37 -17.93
N ALA A 263 -32.02 -28.04 -19.22
CA ALA A 263 -32.83 -27.03 -19.87
C ALA A 263 -34.30 -27.33 -19.58
N GLU A 264 -35.02 -26.37 -18.98
CA GLU A 264 -36.46 -26.45 -18.89
C GLU A 264 -37.01 -26.52 -20.32
N GLU A 265 -37.54 -27.67 -20.72
CA GLU A 265 -38.34 -27.79 -21.95
C GLU A 265 -39.53 -26.84 -21.82
N GLU A 266 -39.46 -25.71 -22.53
CA GLU A 266 -40.67 -24.92 -22.77
C GLU A 266 -41.67 -25.82 -23.46
N ALA A 267 -42.68 -26.24 -22.69
CA ALA A 267 -43.84 -26.90 -23.24
C ALA A 267 -44.61 -25.88 -24.10
N GLU A 268 -44.48 -25.98 -25.41
CA GLU A 268 -45.42 -25.36 -26.35
C GLU A 268 -46.81 -25.94 -26.13
N GLU A 269 -47.78 -25.10 -25.72
CA GLU A 269 -49.18 -25.26 -25.95
C GLU A 269 -49.67 -24.27 -27.00
#